data_1eb26d9fdb3d3957e739ffa3e7477cd1
#
_entry.id   1eb26d9fdb3d3957e739ffa3e7477cd1
#
_cell.length_a   1.000
_cell.length_b   1.000
_cell.length_c   1.000
_cell.angle_alpha   90.00
_cell.angle_beta   90.00
_cell.angle_gamma   90.00
#
_symmetry.space_group_name_H-M   'P 1'
#
loop_
_entity.id
_entity.type
_entity.pdbx_description
1 polymer ?
#
loop_
_entity_poly.entity_id
_entity_poly.type
_entity_poly.pdbx_seq_one_letter_code
_entity_poly.pdbx_strand_id
1 'polypeptide(L)'
;MTNASSQTRSSDDNWLDEIVFCLAHGKSIRRDLPGGGRLHIDRPLPFLCVHIAEDGAEPAARDIAQANASYLITPHAASAIMVIEAIEAPLRKQFGAFILFDIGELKQDRFLTDDAPFLPPFEIAIWASADMAEAAETFSAAISDSETRFRTPRVERAEAPPAREDKALGRDLGCSTLAVRFAPVYRQPGSDQIYPELHDQLVSVLFDAGLRAIACVVEAGKILQPKTHRALGRRAFVDAVWRVDRSIDEVASTFDFLLAVTPINAESAFEAFKQEGHRPVFLYRPLALQVEAAKRKLFSISFDHLEDPVLYQLYREKQQELDLQLSLLSSRQKPQFVEFGRALYGPVEPSLLREAQIILSQLTNTEPSGDDDGAAQGRMADCFQVERRARTMIAAYHRRLKEFDVSVELRDDLPSGLMVSGHRLLIARSTVMDMARVEPLLSHEIGVHLLTYFNGSAQGLRLFRSGLAGYEGMQEGLAVFAEYLSGGMTPARLRLIAGRVVGCASMLDGATFTETYSLLVEQHNFTPPAAFNIVLRLYRGGGLAKDAIYLRGLLALLDHLRTGGALEPFWMGKIAASHFGVMQELAERGLLRLPAVRPLFLETEDGRTRLARARDGMRPLDMIQRQEA
;
A
#
# COMPACT_ATOMS: atom_id res chain seq x y z
N MET A 1 12.59 -58.86 45.41
CA MET A 1 11.50 -58.70 44.40
C MET A 1 10.99 -57.27 44.50
N THR A 2 11.57 -56.39 43.74
CA THR A 2 11.21 -54.96 43.72
C THR A 2 10.51 -54.70 42.38
N ASN A 3 9.19 -54.47 42.44
CA ASN A 3 8.40 -54.06 41.28
C ASN A 3 8.73 -52.59 40.94
N ALA A 4 9.39 -52.39 39.81
CA ALA A 4 9.45 -51.10 39.16
C ALA A 4 8.17 -50.89 38.37
N SER A 5 7.29 -49.99 38.84
CA SER A 5 6.13 -49.49 38.13
C SER A 5 6.60 -48.62 36.98
N SER A 6 6.63 -49.15 35.78
CA SER A 6 6.71 -48.37 34.54
C SER A 6 5.34 -47.67 34.36
N GLN A 7 5.27 -46.42 34.70
CA GLN A 7 4.18 -45.56 34.25
C GLN A 7 4.28 -45.47 32.71
N THR A 8 3.33 -46.09 32.04
CA THR A 8 3.04 -45.87 30.61
C THR A 8 2.60 -44.44 30.43
N ARG A 9 3.47 -43.57 29.89
CA ARG A 9 3.08 -42.26 29.34
C ARG A 9 1.96 -42.50 28.34
N SER A 10 0.82 -41.85 28.52
CA SER A 10 -0.32 -41.96 27.62
C SER A 10 0.05 -41.40 26.25
N SER A 11 -0.61 -41.84 25.20
CA SER A 11 -0.42 -41.40 23.81
C SER A 11 -0.67 -39.89 23.64
N ASP A 12 -1.25 -39.22 24.64
CA ASP A 12 -1.57 -37.80 24.66
C ASP A 12 -0.35 -36.90 24.98
N ASP A 13 0.73 -37.41 25.56
CA ASP A 13 1.92 -36.61 25.92
C ASP A 13 2.93 -36.44 24.75
N ASN A 14 2.78 -37.17 23.67
CA ASN A 14 3.74 -37.17 22.55
C ASN A 14 3.77 -35.83 21.75
N TRP A 15 2.69 -35.04 21.79
CA TRP A 15 2.61 -33.79 21.04
C TRP A 15 3.48 -32.65 21.62
N LEU A 16 3.75 -32.65 22.93
CA LEU A 16 4.68 -31.69 23.53
C LEU A 16 6.13 -31.98 23.13
N ASP A 17 6.52 -33.26 23.07
CA ASP A 17 7.83 -33.66 22.61
C ASP A 17 8.05 -33.28 21.13
N GLU A 18 7.00 -33.37 20.30
CA GLU A 18 7.05 -32.88 18.90
C GLU A 18 7.25 -31.37 18.82
N ILE A 19 6.60 -30.57 19.69
CA ILE A 19 6.81 -29.13 19.76
C ILE A 19 8.25 -28.80 20.11
N VAL A 20 8.79 -29.42 21.16
CA VAL A 20 10.19 -29.23 21.60
C VAL A 20 11.17 -29.65 20.49
N PHE A 21 10.89 -30.77 19.79
CA PHE A 21 11.69 -31.19 18.65
C PHE A 21 11.68 -30.18 17.51
N CYS A 22 10.51 -29.64 17.15
CA CYS A 22 10.40 -28.62 16.10
C CYS A 22 11.19 -27.35 16.46
N LEU A 23 11.09 -26.86 17.71
CA LEU A 23 11.85 -25.71 18.18
C LEU A 23 13.36 -25.93 18.12
N ALA A 24 13.81 -27.11 18.57
CA ALA A 24 15.25 -27.46 18.55
C ALA A 24 15.83 -27.50 17.14
N HIS A 25 15.00 -27.74 16.12
CA HIS A 25 15.40 -27.81 14.71
C HIS A 25 15.04 -26.54 13.90
N GLY A 26 14.60 -25.47 14.56
CA GLY A 26 14.24 -24.21 13.91
C GLY A 26 13.01 -24.28 12.99
N LYS A 27 12.15 -25.28 13.18
CA LYS A 27 10.95 -25.50 12.37
C LYS A 27 9.79 -24.66 12.91
N SER A 28 8.90 -24.23 11.99
CA SER A 28 7.64 -23.61 12.35
C SER A 28 6.68 -24.61 12.99
N ILE A 29 5.82 -24.11 13.89
CA ILE A 29 4.78 -24.88 14.57
C ILE A 29 3.43 -24.21 14.30
N ARG A 30 2.45 -24.98 13.87
CA ARG A 30 1.04 -24.57 13.83
C ARG A 30 0.19 -25.77 14.20
N ARG A 31 -0.34 -25.75 15.42
CA ARG A 31 -1.04 -26.90 15.98
C ARG A 31 -2.24 -26.47 16.81
N ASP A 32 -3.36 -27.12 16.57
CA ASP A 32 -4.53 -27.02 17.45
C ASP A 32 -4.30 -27.87 18.70
N LEU A 33 -4.70 -27.35 19.86
CA LEU A 33 -4.45 -27.97 21.15
C LEU A 33 -5.59 -28.96 21.50
N PRO A 34 -5.29 -30.08 22.18
CA PRO A 34 -6.32 -31.07 22.56
C PRO A 34 -7.47 -30.49 23.41
N GLY A 35 -7.18 -29.49 24.24
CA GLY A 35 -8.17 -28.78 25.07
C GLY A 35 -8.82 -27.57 24.44
N GLY A 36 -8.63 -27.36 23.13
CA GLY A 36 -9.07 -26.16 22.42
C GLY A 36 -8.00 -25.07 22.35
N GLY A 37 -8.11 -24.24 21.33
CA GLY A 37 -7.11 -23.20 21.04
C GLY A 37 -6.00 -23.64 20.11
N ARG A 38 -4.93 -22.82 20.00
CA ARG A 38 -3.86 -23.03 19.02
C ARG A 38 -2.53 -22.51 19.53
N LEU A 39 -1.46 -23.28 19.29
CA LEU A 39 -0.08 -22.81 19.32
C LEU A 39 0.41 -22.56 17.89
N HIS A 40 0.93 -21.36 17.65
CA HIS A 40 1.62 -21.01 16.43
C HIS A 40 2.96 -20.36 16.73
N ILE A 41 4.01 -20.88 16.13
CA ILE A 41 5.36 -20.31 16.17
C ILE A 41 5.89 -20.35 14.73
N ASP A 42 5.96 -19.18 14.10
CA ASP A 42 6.43 -19.03 12.71
C ASP A 42 7.92 -19.42 12.59
N ARG A 43 8.69 -19.05 13.59
CA ARG A 43 10.10 -19.41 13.80
C ARG A 43 10.44 -19.27 15.29
N PRO A 44 11.50 -19.90 15.78
CA PRO A 44 11.96 -19.64 17.14
C PRO A 44 12.21 -18.15 17.39
N LEU A 45 11.57 -17.60 18.41
CA LEU A 45 11.65 -16.21 18.86
C LEU A 45 11.72 -16.18 20.39
N PRO A 46 12.39 -15.19 21.01
CA PRO A 46 12.52 -15.09 22.46
C PRO A 46 11.24 -14.64 23.17
N PHE A 47 10.09 -14.71 22.52
CA PHE A 47 8.81 -14.32 23.12
C PHE A 47 7.65 -15.20 22.65
N LEU A 48 6.59 -15.19 23.45
CA LEU A 48 5.29 -15.78 23.14
C LEU A 48 4.19 -14.81 23.54
N CYS A 49 3.30 -14.48 22.60
CA CYS A 49 2.06 -13.77 22.92
C CYS A 49 1.01 -14.78 23.40
N VAL A 50 0.42 -14.56 24.58
CA VAL A 50 -0.52 -15.50 25.18
C VAL A 50 -1.87 -14.84 25.36
N HIS A 51 -2.92 -15.53 24.94
CA HIS A 51 -4.31 -15.15 25.17
C HIS A 51 -5.09 -16.33 25.75
N ILE A 52 -5.72 -16.10 26.89
CA ILE A 52 -6.51 -17.13 27.59
C ILE A 52 -7.92 -16.60 27.77
N ALA A 53 -8.88 -17.13 27.03
CA ALA A 53 -10.30 -16.85 27.15
C ALA A 53 -11.12 -17.94 26.46
N GLU A 54 -12.38 -18.08 26.85
CA GLU A 54 -13.34 -18.90 26.13
C GLU A 54 -13.48 -18.42 24.68
N ASP A 55 -13.81 -19.32 23.78
CA ASP A 55 -13.92 -18.98 22.36
C ASP A 55 -15.00 -17.92 22.11
N GLY A 56 -14.62 -16.84 21.43
CA GLY A 56 -15.49 -15.70 21.16
C GLY A 56 -15.68 -14.70 22.31
N ALA A 57 -15.13 -14.93 23.51
CA ALA A 57 -15.31 -14.05 24.64
C ALA A 57 -14.57 -12.69 24.49
N GLU A 58 -13.34 -12.71 23.99
CA GLU A 58 -12.44 -11.55 23.87
C GLU A 58 -11.86 -11.45 22.43
N PRO A 59 -12.66 -11.11 21.40
CA PRO A 59 -12.23 -11.20 19.99
C PRO A 59 -11.06 -10.29 19.64
N ALA A 60 -10.98 -9.05 20.16
CA ALA A 60 -9.88 -8.17 19.84
C ALA A 60 -8.55 -8.65 20.46
N ALA A 61 -8.56 -9.11 21.71
CA ALA A 61 -7.38 -9.69 22.35
C ALA A 61 -6.90 -10.96 21.64
N ARG A 62 -7.84 -11.80 21.16
CA ARG A 62 -7.55 -12.96 20.33
C ARG A 62 -6.87 -12.56 19.04
N ASP A 63 -7.40 -11.58 18.34
CA ASP A 63 -6.85 -11.13 17.04
C ASP A 63 -5.47 -10.48 17.22
N ILE A 64 -5.25 -9.70 18.31
CA ILE A 64 -3.92 -9.19 18.68
C ILE A 64 -2.93 -10.34 18.91
N ALA A 65 -3.33 -11.37 19.64
CA ALA A 65 -2.47 -12.53 19.86
C ALA A 65 -2.15 -13.22 18.52
N GLN A 66 -3.16 -13.47 17.68
CA GLN A 66 -3.02 -14.11 16.37
C GLN A 66 -2.16 -13.31 15.40
N ALA A 67 -2.10 -11.99 15.52
CA ALA A 67 -1.24 -11.13 14.71
C ALA A 67 0.26 -11.40 14.93
N ASN A 68 0.64 -11.92 16.10
CA ASN A 68 2.03 -12.18 16.45
C ASN A 68 2.62 -13.40 15.70
N ALA A 69 3.93 -13.37 15.49
CA ALA A 69 4.68 -14.47 14.87
C ALA A 69 4.80 -15.69 15.79
N SER A 70 4.65 -15.49 17.11
CA SER A 70 4.68 -16.54 18.13
C SER A 70 3.51 -16.28 19.08
N TYR A 71 2.49 -17.16 19.06
CA TYR A 71 1.32 -17.01 19.91
C TYR A 71 0.75 -18.34 20.41
N LEU A 72 0.12 -18.25 21.57
CA LEU A 72 -0.68 -19.30 22.19
C LEU A 72 -2.06 -18.75 22.54
N ILE A 73 -3.09 -19.38 22.03
CA ILE A 73 -4.49 -19.10 22.38
C ILE A 73 -5.08 -20.39 22.95
N THR A 74 -5.72 -20.30 24.10
CA THR A 74 -6.39 -21.44 24.73
C THR A 74 -7.48 -20.96 25.69
N PRO A 75 -8.58 -21.73 25.87
CA PRO A 75 -9.59 -21.40 26.86
C PRO A 75 -9.14 -21.66 28.31
N HIS A 76 -8.09 -22.47 28.53
CA HIS A 76 -7.71 -22.95 29.86
C HIS A 76 -6.31 -22.51 30.28
N ALA A 77 -6.19 -21.89 31.45
CA ALA A 77 -4.91 -21.47 32.02
C ALA A 77 -3.96 -22.67 32.27
N ALA A 78 -4.48 -23.82 32.65
CA ALA A 78 -3.67 -25.03 32.87
C ALA A 78 -2.99 -25.50 31.57
N SER A 79 -3.73 -25.46 30.43
CA SER A 79 -3.16 -25.79 29.09
C SER A 79 -2.09 -24.80 28.66
N ALA A 80 -2.28 -23.49 28.98
CA ALA A 80 -1.29 -22.47 28.69
C ALA A 80 0.00 -22.72 29.47
N ILE A 81 -0.08 -22.98 30.77
CA ILE A 81 1.07 -23.25 31.63
C ILE A 81 1.87 -24.44 31.11
N MET A 82 1.18 -25.56 30.81
CA MET A 82 1.81 -26.78 30.30
C MET A 82 2.61 -26.52 28.99
N VAL A 83 2.03 -25.76 28.06
CA VAL A 83 2.71 -25.41 26.79
C VAL A 83 3.89 -24.48 27.04
N ILE A 84 3.71 -23.45 27.89
CA ILE A 84 4.77 -22.49 28.20
C ILE A 84 5.96 -23.18 28.87
N GLU A 85 5.74 -24.06 29.86
CA GLU A 85 6.79 -24.86 30.50
C GLU A 85 7.57 -25.71 29.50
N ALA A 86 6.88 -26.29 28.53
CA ALA A 86 7.53 -27.12 27.51
C ALA A 86 8.43 -26.32 26.54
N ILE A 87 8.06 -25.07 26.21
CA ILE A 87 8.78 -24.26 25.20
C ILE A 87 9.77 -23.26 25.83
N GLU A 88 9.59 -22.88 27.08
CA GLU A 88 10.40 -21.88 27.78
C GLU A 88 11.86 -22.31 27.83
N ALA A 89 12.14 -23.51 28.32
CA ALA A 89 13.52 -23.98 28.48
C ALA A 89 14.30 -24.07 27.15
N PRO A 90 13.76 -24.63 26.04
CA PRO A 90 14.40 -24.60 24.73
C PRO A 90 14.67 -23.19 24.20
N LEU A 91 13.69 -22.28 24.30
CA LEU A 91 13.83 -20.90 23.80
C LEU A 91 14.79 -20.07 24.66
N ARG A 92 14.73 -20.19 25.98
CA ARG A 92 15.69 -19.55 26.89
C ARG A 92 17.12 -20.06 26.65
N LYS A 93 17.29 -21.34 26.40
CA LYS A 93 18.61 -21.91 26.02
C LYS A 93 19.15 -21.31 24.72
N GLN A 94 18.26 -21.08 23.75
CA GLN A 94 18.65 -20.56 22.43
C GLN A 94 18.94 -19.07 22.46
N PHE A 95 18.14 -18.27 23.19
CA PHE A 95 18.19 -16.81 23.16
C PHE A 95 18.75 -16.17 24.43
N GLY A 96 18.92 -16.91 25.51
CA GLY A 96 19.30 -16.38 26.83
C GLY A 96 18.14 -15.75 27.62
N ALA A 97 16.99 -15.57 27.00
CA ALA A 97 15.78 -15.01 27.61
C ALA A 97 14.52 -15.61 27.00
N PHE A 98 13.41 -15.49 27.73
CA PHE A 98 12.07 -15.82 27.23
C PHE A 98 11.07 -14.83 27.82
N ILE A 99 10.27 -14.19 26.97
CA ILE A 99 9.34 -13.12 27.29
C ILE A 99 7.90 -13.60 27.07
N LEU A 100 7.04 -13.39 28.02
CA LEU A 100 5.60 -13.57 27.87
C LEU A 100 4.92 -12.20 27.66
N PHE A 101 4.16 -12.10 26.58
CA PHE A 101 3.24 -11.00 26.34
C PHE A 101 1.82 -11.51 26.53
N ASP A 102 1.23 -11.27 27.71
CA ASP A 102 -0.12 -11.73 28.07
C ASP A 102 -1.15 -10.64 27.75
N ILE A 103 -1.99 -10.88 26.74
CA ILE A 103 -3.00 -9.93 26.26
C ILE A 103 -4.42 -10.42 26.59
N GLY A 104 -5.30 -9.49 27.00
CA GLY A 104 -6.70 -9.78 27.27
C GLY A 104 -7.54 -8.52 27.44
N GLU A 105 -8.85 -8.72 27.56
CA GLU A 105 -9.79 -7.63 27.74
C GLU A 105 -10.22 -7.47 29.20
N LEU A 106 -10.58 -6.24 29.58
CA LEU A 106 -11.22 -5.94 30.85
C LEU A 106 -12.71 -6.34 30.76
N LYS A 107 -13.26 -6.87 31.86
CA LYS A 107 -14.67 -7.24 31.91
C LYS A 107 -15.61 -6.05 31.73
N GLN A 108 -15.19 -4.89 32.19
CA GLN A 108 -15.94 -3.65 32.14
C GLN A 108 -15.00 -2.47 31.92
N ASP A 109 -15.49 -1.46 31.20
CA ASP A 109 -14.83 -0.18 31.04
C ASP A 109 -15.33 0.77 32.16
N ARG A 110 -14.50 1.07 33.15
CA ARG A 110 -14.86 1.92 34.27
C ARG A 110 -15.10 3.39 33.92
N PHE A 111 -14.69 3.81 32.72
CA PHE A 111 -14.90 5.17 32.21
C PHE A 111 -16.12 5.28 31.31
N LEU A 112 -16.80 4.18 31.04
CA LEU A 112 -18.02 4.19 30.23
C LEU A 112 -19.13 4.92 31.00
N THR A 113 -19.75 5.90 30.31
CA THR A 113 -20.94 6.60 30.81
C THR A 113 -22.10 6.37 29.86
N ASP A 114 -23.32 6.30 30.39
CA ASP A 114 -24.52 6.08 29.58
C ASP A 114 -24.83 7.24 28.62
N ASP A 115 -24.42 8.46 28.98
CA ASP A 115 -24.75 9.68 28.26
C ASP A 115 -23.81 9.98 27.08
N ALA A 116 -22.55 9.52 27.10
CA ALA A 116 -21.56 9.84 26.09
C ALA A 116 -20.50 8.74 25.93
N PRO A 117 -20.86 7.56 25.42
CA PRO A 117 -19.98 6.38 25.42
C PRO A 117 -18.72 6.52 24.53
N PHE A 118 -18.65 7.56 23.69
CA PHE A 118 -17.53 7.80 22.78
C PHE A 118 -16.59 8.93 23.21
N LEU A 119 -16.89 9.68 24.25
CA LEU A 119 -16.10 10.84 24.69
C LEU A 119 -15.14 10.56 25.84
N PRO A 120 -15.49 9.78 26.88
CA PRO A 120 -14.59 9.48 27.97
C PRO A 120 -13.35 8.72 27.50
N PRO A 121 -12.20 8.84 28.19
CA PRO A 121 -11.06 7.97 27.94
C PRO A 121 -11.44 6.51 28.21
N PHE A 122 -10.69 5.57 27.63
CA PHE A 122 -10.83 4.15 27.93
C PHE A 122 -9.60 3.59 28.64
N GLU A 123 -9.81 2.55 29.44
CA GLU A 123 -8.77 1.99 30.28
C GLU A 123 -7.89 0.99 29.55
N ILE A 124 -6.57 1.12 29.75
CA ILE A 124 -5.58 0.09 29.44
C ILE A 124 -4.77 -0.15 30.73
N ALA A 125 -4.92 -1.31 31.35
CA ALA A 125 -4.17 -1.71 32.52
C ALA A 125 -2.93 -2.54 32.12
N ILE A 126 -1.75 -2.15 32.61
CA ILE A 126 -0.49 -2.81 32.32
C ILE A 126 0.16 -3.29 33.62
N TRP A 127 0.53 -4.55 33.64
CA TRP A 127 1.42 -5.10 34.65
C TRP A 127 2.70 -5.62 33.97
N ALA A 128 3.84 -5.41 34.60
CA ALA A 128 5.12 -5.91 34.12
C ALA A 128 5.95 -6.47 35.27
N SER A 129 6.69 -7.56 35.02
CA SER A 129 7.75 -8.01 35.93
C SER A 129 8.84 -6.94 36.03
N ALA A 130 9.65 -6.98 37.11
CA ALA A 130 10.63 -5.91 37.37
C ALA A 130 11.63 -5.69 36.22
N ASP A 131 12.01 -6.75 35.52
CA ASP A 131 12.88 -6.75 34.35
C ASP A 131 12.20 -6.28 33.05
N MET A 132 10.88 -6.08 33.07
CA MET A 132 10.07 -5.59 31.94
C MET A 132 9.58 -4.15 32.12
N ALA A 133 10.09 -3.41 33.09
CA ALA A 133 9.62 -2.06 33.41
C ALA A 133 9.79 -1.10 32.21
N GLU A 134 10.92 -1.11 31.53
CA GLU A 134 11.20 -0.28 30.34
C GLU A 134 10.29 -0.65 29.16
N ALA A 135 10.03 -1.94 28.97
CA ALA A 135 9.09 -2.42 27.95
C ALA A 135 7.67 -1.89 28.18
N ALA A 136 7.25 -1.86 29.43
CA ALA A 136 5.93 -1.33 29.79
C ALA A 136 5.85 0.19 29.61
N GLU A 137 6.94 0.94 29.76
CA GLU A 137 7.01 2.37 29.43
C GLU A 137 6.97 2.58 27.92
N THR A 138 7.74 1.79 27.16
CA THR A 138 7.73 1.80 25.71
C THR A 138 6.34 1.51 25.15
N PHE A 139 5.65 0.51 25.69
CA PHE A 139 4.26 0.21 25.33
C PHE A 139 3.34 1.40 25.61
N SER A 140 3.44 1.99 26.81
CA SER A 140 2.60 3.13 27.22
C SER A 140 2.80 4.35 26.33
N ALA A 141 4.05 4.67 25.98
CA ALA A 141 4.38 5.76 25.08
C ALA A 141 3.79 5.51 23.67
N ALA A 142 3.97 4.30 23.12
CA ALA A 142 3.46 3.94 21.80
C ALA A 142 1.92 4.06 21.72
N ILE A 143 1.21 3.71 22.81
CA ILE A 143 -0.24 3.87 22.86
C ILE A 143 -0.64 5.35 22.98
N SER A 144 0.06 6.14 23.79
CA SER A 144 -0.25 7.57 23.98
C SER A 144 -0.02 8.40 22.71
N ASP A 145 0.94 8.00 21.88
CA ASP A 145 1.24 8.64 20.60
C ASP A 145 0.27 8.21 19.48
N SER A 146 -0.60 7.23 19.73
CA SER A 146 -1.53 6.73 18.73
C SER A 146 -2.82 7.56 18.68
N GLU A 147 -3.27 7.88 17.47
CA GLU A 147 -4.60 8.46 17.26
C GLU A 147 -5.66 7.34 17.29
N THR A 148 -6.46 7.30 18.36
CA THR A 148 -7.68 6.49 18.38
C THR A 148 -8.88 7.38 18.14
N ARG A 149 -9.73 7.01 17.17
CA ARG A 149 -10.97 7.75 16.92
C ARG A 149 -11.88 7.64 18.15
N PHE A 150 -12.54 8.73 18.51
CA PHE A 150 -13.57 8.88 19.55
C PHE A 150 -13.07 8.91 20.99
N ARG A 151 -12.24 7.97 21.44
CA ARG A 151 -11.81 7.86 22.84
C ARG A 151 -10.29 7.79 22.95
N THR A 152 -9.72 8.54 23.89
CA THR A 152 -8.28 8.51 24.15
C THR A 152 -7.93 7.36 25.10
N PRO A 153 -6.84 6.62 24.88
CA PRO A 153 -6.39 5.61 25.82
C PRO A 153 -5.87 6.25 27.12
N ARG A 154 -6.22 5.67 28.26
CA ARG A 154 -5.66 5.97 29.56
C ARG A 154 -4.94 4.74 30.10
N VAL A 155 -3.63 4.80 30.07
CA VAL A 155 -2.78 3.70 30.50
C VAL A 155 -2.55 3.80 32.00
N GLU A 156 -2.84 2.72 32.74
CA GLU A 156 -2.64 2.62 34.20
C GLU A 156 -1.74 1.43 34.53
N ARG A 157 -0.90 1.59 35.54
CA ARG A 157 -0.07 0.51 36.05
C ARG A 157 -0.85 -0.29 37.07
N ALA A 158 -0.98 -1.60 36.83
CA ALA A 158 -1.57 -2.52 37.80
C ALA A 158 -0.55 -2.95 38.87
N GLU A 159 -0.95 -2.97 40.12
CA GLU A 159 -0.09 -3.36 41.27
C GLU A 159 0.22 -4.87 41.29
N ALA A 160 -0.66 -5.67 40.72
CA ALA A 160 -0.54 -7.12 40.70
C ALA A 160 -0.78 -7.68 39.27
N PRO A 161 -0.16 -8.82 38.91
CA PRO A 161 -0.44 -9.48 37.65
C PRO A 161 -1.91 -9.91 37.58
N PRO A 162 -2.54 -9.82 36.39
CA PRO A 162 -3.90 -10.27 36.22
C PRO A 162 -4.00 -11.77 36.47
N ALA A 163 -4.84 -12.16 37.45
CA ALA A 163 -5.13 -13.55 37.74
C ALA A 163 -6.16 -14.10 36.76
N ARG A 164 -5.96 -15.31 36.30
CA ARG A 164 -6.94 -16.11 35.55
C ARG A 164 -7.09 -17.46 36.23
N GLU A 165 -8.30 -17.83 36.61
CA GLU A 165 -8.56 -19.07 37.37
C GLU A 165 -7.63 -19.24 38.60
N ASP A 166 -7.43 -18.18 39.36
CA ASP A 166 -6.54 -18.11 40.55
C ASP A 166 -5.03 -18.30 40.24
N LYS A 167 -4.64 -18.28 38.95
CA LYS A 167 -3.24 -18.36 38.49
C LYS A 167 -2.80 -17.09 37.78
N ALA A 168 -1.59 -16.67 38.04
CA ALA A 168 -0.96 -15.51 37.40
C ALA A 168 0.27 -15.99 36.62
N LEU A 169 0.14 -16.11 35.28
CA LEU A 169 1.17 -16.68 34.41
C LEU A 169 2.58 -16.17 34.69
N GLY A 170 2.74 -14.85 34.81
CA GLY A 170 4.06 -14.24 34.99
C GLY A 170 4.67 -14.52 36.38
N ARG A 171 3.88 -14.66 37.42
CA ARG A 171 4.35 -14.97 38.78
C ARG A 171 4.64 -16.46 38.95
N ASP A 172 3.72 -17.30 38.47
CA ASP A 172 3.77 -18.75 38.72
C ASP A 172 4.90 -19.43 37.92
N LEU A 173 5.21 -18.89 36.73
CA LEU A 173 6.25 -19.42 35.85
C LEU A 173 7.62 -18.71 36.01
N GLY A 174 7.70 -17.59 36.72
CA GLY A 174 8.94 -16.81 36.89
C GLY A 174 9.52 -16.28 35.57
N CYS A 175 8.67 -16.09 34.55
CA CYS A 175 9.06 -15.57 33.26
C CYS A 175 9.02 -14.04 33.23
N SER A 176 9.90 -13.41 32.45
CA SER A 176 9.81 -11.98 32.07
C SER A 176 8.47 -11.73 31.39
N THR A 177 7.59 -10.95 32.03
CA THR A 177 6.20 -10.85 31.58
C THR A 177 5.74 -9.41 31.46
N LEU A 178 5.10 -9.10 30.33
CA LEU A 178 4.28 -7.92 30.11
C LEU A 178 2.83 -8.37 29.94
N ALA A 179 1.95 -7.98 30.87
CA ALA A 179 0.53 -8.28 30.80
C ALA A 179 -0.27 -7.02 30.52
N VAL A 180 -1.13 -7.05 29.52
CA VAL A 180 -1.96 -5.93 29.09
C VAL A 180 -3.42 -6.34 29.10
N ARG A 181 -4.26 -5.49 29.72
CA ARG A 181 -5.72 -5.62 29.69
C ARG A 181 -6.32 -4.30 29.25
N PHE A 182 -7.17 -4.33 28.25
CA PHE A 182 -7.79 -3.13 27.70
C PHE A 182 -9.32 -3.22 27.71
N ALA A 183 -9.98 -2.07 27.87
CA ALA A 183 -11.43 -2.00 27.81
C ALA A 183 -11.94 -2.31 26.39
N PRO A 184 -13.02 -3.13 26.25
CA PRO A 184 -13.55 -3.55 24.95
C PRO A 184 -14.36 -2.43 24.27
N VAL A 185 -13.75 -1.28 24.01
CA VAL A 185 -14.39 -0.07 23.47
C VAL A 185 -14.97 -0.23 22.07
N TYR A 186 -14.57 -1.26 21.37
CA TYR A 186 -15.09 -1.63 20.06
C TYR A 186 -16.45 -2.35 20.14
N ARG A 187 -16.93 -2.70 21.34
CA ARG A 187 -18.26 -3.28 21.55
C ARG A 187 -19.30 -2.20 21.76
N GLN A 188 -20.46 -2.38 21.16
CA GLN A 188 -21.59 -1.50 21.42
C GLN A 188 -22.08 -1.71 22.85
N PRO A 189 -22.26 -0.64 23.66
CA PRO A 189 -22.77 -0.77 25.02
C PRO A 189 -24.11 -1.51 25.07
N GLY A 190 -24.21 -2.52 25.94
CA GLY A 190 -25.42 -3.31 26.11
C GLY A 190 -25.79 -4.25 24.95
N SER A 191 -24.87 -4.55 24.06
CA SER A 191 -25.08 -5.40 22.88
C SER A 191 -23.82 -6.26 22.60
N ASP A 192 -24.02 -7.38 21.88
CA ASP A 192 -22.92 -8.20 21.35
C ASP A 192 -22.40 -7.67 20.00
N GLN A 193 -22.97 -6.58 19.50
CA GLN A 193 -22.51 -5.97 18.25
C GLN A 193 -21.17 -5.27 18.45
N ILE A 194 -20.35 -5.29 17.41
CA ILE A 194 -19.05 -4.61 17.40
C ILE A 194 -19.04 -3.44 16.40
N TYR A 195 -18.17 -2.47 16.66
CA TYR A 195 -17.79 -1.44 15.71
C TYR A 195 -16.54 -1.92 14.94
N PRO A 196 -16.68 -2.44 13.72
CA PRO A 196 -15.57 -3.13 13.03
C PRO A 196 -14.34 -2.24 12.83
N GLU A 197 -14.56 -0.98 12.46
CA GLU A 197 -13.48 -0.02 12.20
C GLU A 197 -12.67 0.27 13.48
N LEU A 198 -13.34 0.39 14.63
CA LEU A 198 -12.69 0.61 15.92
C LEU A 198 -11.98 -0.65 16.41
N HIS A 199 -12.56 -1.82 16.16
CA HIS A 199 -11.93 -3.11 16.44
C HIS A 199 -10.61 -3.25 15.68
N ASP A 200 -10.62 -3.03 14.36
CA ASP A 200 -9.44 -3.17 13.50
C ASP A 200 -8.34 -2.16 13.88
N GLN A 201 -8.73 -0.93 14.21
CA GLN A 201 -7.79 0.09 14.68
C GLN A 201 -7.15 -0.31 16.02
N LEU A 202 -7.95 -0.79 16.97
CA LEU A 202 -7.47 -1.20 18.29
C LEU A 202 -6.50 -2.38 18.19
N VAL A 203 -6.85 -3.39 17.39
CA VAL A 203 -5.98 -4.54 17.11
C VAL A 203 -4.64 -4.08 16.52
N SER A 204 -4.65 -3.21 15.53
CA SER A 204 -3.43 -2.71 14.89
C SER A 204 -2.53 -1.93 15.86
N VAL A 205 -3.10 -1.03 16.65
CA VAL A 205 -2.37 -0.17 17.60
C VAL A 205 -1.75 -0.98 18.73
N LEU A 206 -2.53 -1.87 19.35
CA LEU A 206 -2.05 -2.69 20.48
C LEU A 206 -1.02 -3.75 20.02
N PHE A 207 -1.18 -4.28 18.82
CA PHE A 207 -0.19 -5.18 18.22
C PHE A 207 1.15 -4.47 17.98
N ASP A 208 1.16 -3.28 17.36
CA ASP A 208 2.39 -2.51 17.10
C ASP A 208 3.08 -2.11 18.42
N ALA A 209 2.31 -1.64 19.41
CA ALA A 209 2.83 -1.30 20.74
C ALA A 209 3.44 -2.50 21.45
N GLY A 210 2.83 -3.68 21.34
CA GLY A 210 3.36 -4.94 21.87
C GLY A 210 4.70 -5.31 21.24
N LEU A 211 4.81 -5.21 19.93
CA LEU A 211 6.08 -5.48 19.22
C LEU A 211 7.18 -4.48 19.60
N ARG A 212 6.87 -3.19 19.79
CA ARG A 212 7.83 -2.17 20.26
C ARG A 212 8.34 -2.50 21.65
N ALA A 213 7.45 -2.88 22.56
CA ALA A 213 7.82 -3.27 23.92
C ALA A 213 8.75 -4.50 23.92
N ILE A 214 8.45 -5.52 23.12
CA ILE A 214 9.30 -6.72 22.98
C ILE A 214 10.65 -6.35 22.36
N ALA A 215 10.66 -5.52 21.30
CA ALA A 215 11.89 -5.08 20.66
C ALA A 215 12.82 -4.35 21.62
N CYS A 216 12.30 -3.45 22.44
CA CYS A 216 13.06 -2.75 23.48
C CYS A 216 13.86 -3.72 24.37
N VAL A 217 13.23 -4.78 24.85
CA VAL A 217 13.89 -5.77 25.72
C VAL A 217 14.94 -6.61 24.98
N VAL A 218 14.60 -7.09 23.78
CA VAL A 218 15.53 -7.97 23.03
C VAL A 218 16.74 -7.20 22.49
N GLU A 219 16.61 -5.90 22.22
CA GLU A 219 17.71 -5.01 21.84
C GLU A 219 18.59 -4.66 23.03
N ALA A 220 17.99 -4.20 24.12
CA ALA A 220 18.71 -3.87 25.36
C ALA A 220 19.50 -5.07 25.91
N GLY A 221 18.89 -6.25 25.91
CA GLY A 221 19.51 -7.51 26.31
C GLY A 221 20.50 -8.09 25.28
N LYS A 222 20.67 -7.46 24.11
CA LYS A 222 21.46 -7.98 22.98
C LYS A 222 21.07 -9.40 22.55
N ILE A 223 19.82 -9.76 22.78
CA ILE A 223 19.24 -11.07 22.45
C ILE A 223 19.05 -11.20 20.94
N LEU A 224 18.47 -10.18 20.34
CA LEU A 224 18.31 -9.99 18.91
C LEU A 224 18.62 -8.52 18.56
N GLN A 225 18.99 -8.29 17.31
CA GLN A 225 19.23 -6.94 16.77
C GLN A 225 18.29 -6.73 15.55
N PRO A 226 16.98 -6.62 15.77
CA PRO A 226 16.07 -6.35 14.66
C PRO A 226 16.33 -4.93 14.14
N LYS A 227 16.26 -4.73 12.83
CA LYS A 227 16.39 -3.39 12.24
C LYS A 227 15.28 -2.44 12.71
N THR A 228 14.09 -2.99 12.91
CA THR A 228 12.93 -2.34 13.51
C THR A 228 12.15 -3.38 14.33
N HIS A 229 11.31 -2.93 15.27
CA HIS A 229 10.41 -3.81 16.04
C HIS A 229 9.53 -4.69 15.13
N ARG A 230 9.18 -4.22 13.94
CA ARG A 230 8.35 -4.92 12.97
C ARG A 230 9.02 -6.15 12.35
N ALA A 231 10.35 -6.23 12.39
CA ALA A 231 11.09 -7.44 11.99
C ALA A 231 10.81 -8.65 12.89
N LEU A 232 10.22 -8.44 14.08
CA LEU A 232 9.73 -9.50 14.97
C LEU A 232 8.39 -10.10 14.50
N GLY A 233 7.69 -9.45 13.58
CA GLY A 233 6.44 -9.93 12.99
C GLY A 233 6.61 -11.22 12.16
N ARG A 234 5.51 -11.69 11.57
CA ARG A 234 5.48 -12.91 10.76
C ARG A 234 6.35 -12.83 9.52
N ARG A 235 6.95 -13.96 9.16
CA ARG A 235 7.76 -14.13 7.94
C ARG A 235 7.15 -15.09 6.92
N ALA A 236 6.01 -15.69 7.22
CA ALA A 236 5.30 -16.57 6.32
C ALA A 236 3.86 -16.11 6.13
N PHE A 237 3.35 -16.25 4.90
CA PHE A 237 1.95 -16.02 4.60
C PHE A 237 1.13 -17.27 4.97
N VAL A 238 0.01 -17.05 5.64
CA VAL A 238 -0.98 -18.11 5.86
C VAL A 238 -1.83 -18.32 4.59
N ASP A 239 -2.46 -19.49 4.44
CA ASP A 239 -3.28 -19.82 3.26
C ASP A 239 -4.41 -18.83 2.99
N ALA A 240 -4.92 -18.18 4.04
CA ALA A 240 -5.93 -17.14 3.91
C ALA A 240 -5.43 -15.95 3.07
N VAL A 241 -4.16 -15.54 3.26
CA VAL A 241 -3.54 -14.45 2.48
C VAL A 241 -3.51 -14.81 0.99
N TRP A 242 -3.10 -16.04 0.65
CA TRP A 242 -3.06 -16.50 -0.74
C TRP A 242 -4.44 -16.56 -1.39
N ARG A 243 -5.49 -16.94 -0.61
CA ARG A 243 -6.87 -16.95 -1.12
C ARG A 243 -7.37 -15.53 -1.41
N VAL A 244 -7.20 -14.62 -0.47
CA VAL A 244 -7.61 -13.21 -0.63
C VAL A 244 -6.85 -12.57 -1.77
N ASP A 245 -5.52 -12.72 -1.84
CA ASP A 245 -4.67 -12.18 -2.89
C ASP A 245 -5.16 -12.62 -4.29
N ARG A 246 -5.44 -13.91 -4.45
CA ARG A 246 -5.97 -14.44 -5.70
C ARG A 246 -7.33 -13.86 -6.05
N SER A 247 -8.24 -13.78 -5.08
CA SER A 247 -9.61 -13.30 -5.32
C SER A 247 -9.65 -11.81 -5.65
N ILE A 248 -8.84 -10.99 -5.00
CA ILE A 248 -8.67 -9.56 -5.32
C ILE A 248 -8.07 -9.39 -6.73
N ASP A 249 -7.00 -10.12 -7.05
CA ASP A 249 -6.36 -10.08 -8.36
C ASP A 249 -7.30 -10.56 -9.50
N GLU A 250 -8.13 -11.56 -9.25
CA GLU A 250 -9.16 -12.01 -10.18
C GLU A 250 -10.15 -10.90 -10.51
N VAL A 251 -10.64 -10.15 -9.51
CA VAL A 251 -11.53 -9.01 -9.76
C VAL A 251 -10.80 -7.89 -10.48
N ALA A 252 -9.61 -7.50 -10.02
CA ALA A 252 -8.81 -6.44 -10.63
C ALA A 252 -8.46 -6.72 -12.10
N SER A 253 -8.33 -8.00 -12.47
CA SER A 253 -7.98 -8.43 -13.83
C SER A 253 -9.18 -8.51 -14.79
N THR A 254 -10.42 -8.33 -14.31
CA THR A 254 -11.62 -8.41 -15.16
C THR A 254 -11.83 -7.19 -16.04
N PHE A 255 -11.17 -6.07 -15.74
CA PHE A 255 -11.34 -4.83 -16.48
C PHE A 255 -10.05 -4.01 -16.53
N ASP A 256 -9.92 -3.20 -17.57
CA ASP A 256 -8.94 -2.12 -17.66
C ASP A 256 -9.70 -0.79 -17.49
N PHE A 257 -9.58 -0.20 -16.30
CA PHE A 257 -10.31 1.01 -15.94
C PHE A 257 -10.02 2.15 -16.92
N LEU A 258 -8.73 2.42 -17.17
CA LEU A 258 -8.34 3.56 -17.98
C LEU A 258 -8.77 3.40 -19.44
N LEU A 259 -8.62 2.21 -20.00
CA LEU A 259 -9.06 1.90 -21.36
C LEU A 259 -10.58 2.00 -21.50
N ALA A 260 -11.34 1.59 -20.47
CA ALA A 260 -12.81 1.65 -20.48
C ALA A 260 -13.37 3.08 -20.44
N VAL A 261 -12.64 4.05 -19.86
CA VAL A 261 -13.05 5.47 -19.81
C VAL A 261 -12.37 6.32 -20.88
N THR A 262 -11.49 5.77 -21.70
CA THR A 262 -10.83 6.50 -22.80
C THR A 262 -11.72 6.52 -24.04
N PRO A 263 -12.05 7.72 -24.59
CA PRO A 263 -12.82 7.85 -25.83
C PRO A 263 -12.15 7.17 -27.01
N ILE A 264 -12.97 6.59 -27.90
CA ILE A 264 -12.49 5.96 -29.15
C ILE A 264 -12.57 6.89 -30.37
N ASN A 265 -13.18 8.07 -30.22
CA ASN A 265 -13.45 9.02 -31.30
C ASN A 265 -12.79 10.40 -31.03
N ALA A 266 -11.61 10.42 -30.43
CA ALA A 266 -10.95 11.67 -30.01
C ALA A 266 -10.72 12.65 -31.17
N GLU A 267 -10.23 12.17 -32.32
CA GLU A 267 -9.92 12.99 -33.50
C GLU A 267 -11.19 13.60 -34.12
N SER A 268 -12.21 12.78 -34.39
CA SER A 268 -13.49 13.30 -34.93
C SER A 268 -14.23 14.20 -33.95
N ALA A 269 -14.10 13.98 -32.64
CA ALA A 269 -14.63 14.85 -31.61
C ALA A 269 -13.93 16.22 -31.59
N PHE A 270 -12.62 16.27 -31.86
CA PHE A 270 -11.88 17.52 -31.98
C PHE A 270 -12.30 18.32 -33.22
N GLU A 271 -12.43 17.66 -34.38
CA GLU A 271 -12.86 18.32 -35.61
C GLU A 271 -14.29 18.91 -35.45
N ALA A 272 -15.21 18.14 -34.88
CA ALA A 272 -16.56 18.64 -34.58
C ALA A 272 -16.54 19.85 -33.62
N PHE A 273 -15.72 19.76 -32.56
CA PHE A 273 -15.57 20.87 -31.60
C PHE A 273 -15.06 22.15 -32.24
N LYS A 274 -14.08 22.05 -33.16
CA LYS A 274 -13.55 23.22 -33.91
C LYS A 274 -14.62 23.89 -34.78
N GLN A 275 -15.50 23.09 -35.39
CA GLN A 275 -16.52 23.60 -36.30
C GLN A 275 -17.74 24.16 -35.57
N GLU A 276 -18.19 23.50 -34.51
CA GLU A 276 -19.47 23.76 -33.85
C GLU A 276 -19.31 24.58 -32.56
N GLY A 277 -18.14 24.57 -31.92
CA GLY A 277 -17.88 25.23 -30.64
C GLY A 277 -18.62 24.63 -29.45
N HIS A 278 -19.34 23.52 -29.64
CA HIS A 278 -20.12 22.86 -28.61
C HIS A 278 -19.35 21.72 -27.95
N ARG A 279 -19.75 21.34 -26.72
CA ARG A 279 -19.18 20.21 -26.02
C ARG A 279 -19.17 18.96 -26.92
N PRO A 280 -17.98 18.33 -27.13
CA PRO A 280 -17.89 17.15 -27.98
C PRO A 280 -18.61 15.94 -27.38
N VAL A 281 -19.19 15.10 -28.24
CA VAL A 281 -19.80 13.83 -27.84
C VAL A 281 -18.72 12.75 -27.89
N PHE A 282 -18.34 12.24 -26.72
CA PHE A 282 -17.38 11.15 -26.63
C PHE A 282 -18.05 9.78 -26.69
N LEU A 283 -17.50 8.91 -27.51
CA LEU A 283 -17.90 7.51 -27.63
C LEU A 283 -16.89 6.63 -26.89
N TYR A 284 -17.41 5.59 -26.24
CA TYR A 284 -16.60 4.69 -25.41
C TYR A 284 -16.82 3.24 -25.81
N ARG A 285 -15.80 2.40 -25.55
CA ARG A 285 -15.94 0.95 -25.70
C ARG A 285 -17.07 0.44 -24.82
N PRO A 286 -17.87 -0.55 -25.29
CA PRO A 286 -18.78 -1.29 -24.41
C PRO A 286 -18.02 -1.90 -23.24
N LEU A 287 -18.64 -1.93 -22.07
CA LEU A 287 -18.05 -2.62 -20.93
C LEU A 287 -18.12 -4.14 -21.13
N ALA A 288 -16.98 -4.80 -21.05
CA ALA A 288 -16.89 -6.26 -21.20
C ALA A 288 -17.25 -7.02 -19.91
N LEU A 289 -17.73 -6.31 -18.85
CA LEU A 289 -18.11 -6.89 -17.57
C LEU A 289 -19.50 -6.40 -17.13
N GLN A 290 -20.15 -7.20 -16.31
CA GLN A 290 -21.32 -6.76 -15.54
C GLN A 290 -20.84 -6.20 -14.20
N VAL A 291 -20.91 -4.88 -14.02
CA VAL A 291 -20.38 -4.18 -12.84
C VAL A 291 -20.97 -4.71 -11.54
N GLU A 292 -22.28 -4.94 -11.48
CA GLU A 292 -22.95 -5.46 -10.29
C GLU A 292 -22.49 -6.89 -9.92
N ALA A 293 -22.19 -7.72 -10.91
CA ALA A 293 -21.65 -9.05 -10.67
C ALA A 293 -20.20 -8.97 -10.14
N ALA A 294 -19.39 -8.07 -10.69
CA ALA A 294 -18.03 -7.83 -10.21
C ALA A 294 -18.02 -7.31 -8.76
N LYS A 295 -18.92 -6.36 -8.43
CA LYS A 295 -19.08 -5.86 -7.04
C LYS A 295 -19.51 -6.96 -6.08
N ARG A 296 -20.50 -7.79 -6.45
CA ARG A 296 -20.89 -8.94 -5.61
C ARG A 296 -19.72 -9.89 -5.37
N LYS A 297 -18.93 -10.21 -6.42
CA LYS A 297 -17.72 -11.02 -6.28
C LYS A 297 -16.71 -10.36 -5.33
N LEU A 298 -16.47 -9.06 -5.49
CA LEU A 298 -15.55 -8.29 -4.66
C LEU A 298 -15.92 -8.32 -3.18
N PHE A 299 -17.20 -8.10 -2.85
CA PHE A 299 -17.70 -8.09 -1.47
C PHE A 299 -17.98 -9.49 -0.89
N SER A 300 -17.93 -10.53 -1.70
CA SER A 300 -17.98 -11.92 -1.21
C SER A 300 -16.60 -12.44 -0.75
N ILE A 301 -15.53 -11.66 -0.94
CA ILE A 301 -14.19 -12.05 -0.48
C ILE A 301 -14.16 -11.96 1.05
N SER A 302 -14.01 -13.11 1.72
CA SER A 302 -13.84 -13.14 3.17
C SER A 302 -12.41 -12.75 3.54
N PHE A 303 -12.29 -11.80 4.46
CA PHE A 303 -11.04 -11.38 5.09
C PHE A 303 -10.79 -12.09 6.42
N ASP A 304 -11.71 -12.98 6.83
CA ASP A 304 -11.55 -13.78 8.03
C ASP A 304 -10.25 -14.59 7.95
N HIS A 305 -9.56 -14.69 9.05
CA HIS A 305 -8.29 -15.40 9.16
C HIS A 305 -7.09 -14.75 8.46
N LEU A 306 -7.18 -13.50 8.04
CA LEU A 306 -6.00 -12.71 7.60
C LEU A 306 -5.10 -12.28 8.77
N GLU A 307 -5.11 -12.90 9.86
CA GLU A 307 -4.34 -12.77 11.12
C GLU A 307 -3.24 -11.67 11.19
N ASP A 308 -2.76 -11.15 10.07
CA ASP A 308 -1.74 -10.08 9.96
C ASP A 308 -2.44 -8.74 9.67
N PRO A 309 -2.47 -7.79 10.63
CA PRO A 309 -3.22 -6.54 10.47
C PRO A 309 -2.69 -5.65 9.35
N VAL A 310 -1.39 -5.75 9.02
CA VAL A 310 -0.80 -4.99 7.92
C VAL A 310 -1.34 -5.49 6.57
N LEU A 311 -1.35 -6.80 6.37
CA LEU A 311 -1.90 -7.40 5.15
C LEU A 311 -3.42 -7.21 5.06
N TYR A 312 -4.12 -7.33 6.19
CA TYR A 312 -5.56 -7.05 6.27
C TYR A 312 -5.85 -5.63 5.75
N GLN A 313 -5.15 -4.62 6.26
CA GLN A 313 -5.33 -3.23 5.86
C GLN A 313 -5.05 -3.02 4.36
N LEU A 314 -3.95 -3.56 3.83
CA LEU A 314 -3.62 -3.44 2.41
C LEU A 314 -4.71 -4.01 1.49
N TYR A 315 -5.26 -5.17 1.83
CA TYR A 315 -6.31 -5.80 1.02
C TYR A 315 -7.67 -5.09 1.17
N ARG A 316 -8.00 -4.56 2.35
CA ARG A 316 -9.21 -3.77 2.58
C ARG A 316 -9.18 -2.46 1.79
N GLU A 317 -8.07 -1.74 1.82
CA GLU A 317 -7.88 -0.54 1.01
C GLU A 317 -7.99 -0.85 -0.50
N LYS A 318 -7.39 -1.96 -0.94
CA LYS A 318 -7.52 -2.38 -2.35
C LYS A 318 -8.95 -2.76 -2.73
N GLN A 319 -9.69 -3.42 -1.85
CA GLN A 319 -11.11 -3.72 -2.07
C GLN A 319 -11.92 -2.43 -2.26
N GLN A 320 -11.70 -1.40 -1.42
CA GLN A 320 -12.37 -0.11 -1.51
C GLN A 320 -12.01 0.63 -2.80
N GLU A 321 -10.74 0.61 -3.20
CA GLU A 321 -10.31 1.20 -4.48
C GLU A 321 -11.00 0.54 -5.68
N LEU A 322 -11.05 -0.80 -5.70
CA LEU A 322 -11.72 -1.54 -6.79
C LEU A 322 -13.22 -1.25 -6.82
N ASP A 323 -13.87 -1.09 -5.66
CA ASP A 323 -15.28 -0.68 -5.59
C ASP A 323 -15.50 0.71 -6.18
N LEU A 324 -14.63 1.67 -5.89
CA LEU A 324 -14.68 3.02 -6.49
C LEU A 324 -14.48 2.97 -8.00
N GLN A 325 -13.52 2.18 -8.50
CA GLN A 325 -13.30 2.00 -9.94
C GLN A 325 -14.53 1.38 -10.64
N LEU A 326 -15.14 0.37 -10.03
CA LEU A 326 -16.38 -0.24 -10.52
C LEU A 326 -17.56 0.74 -10.48
N SER A 327 -17.66 1.58 -9.44
CA SER A 327 -18.65 2.65 -9.33
C SER A 327 -18.48 3.69 -10.43
N LEU A 328 -17.25 4.08 -10.75
CA LEU A 328 -16.94 4.96 -11.88
C LEU A 328 -17.40 4.34 -13.20
N LEU A 329 -17.11 3.07 -13.45
CA LEU A 329 -17.55 2.39 -14.67
C LEU A 329 -19.08 2.38 -14.83
N SER A 330 -19.83 2.15 -13.74
CA SER A 330 -21.30 2.16 -13.74
C SER A 330 -21.91 3.55 -13.88
N SER A 331 -21.16 4.58 -13.50
CA SER A 331 -21.59 5.99 -13.56
C SER A 331 -21.03 6.75 -14.76
N ARG A 332 -20.38 6.07 -15.70
CA ARG A 332 -19.80 6.68 -16.90
C ARG A 332 -20.86 7.53 -17.64
N GLN A 333 -20.51 8.79 -17.95
CA GLN A 333 -21.38 9.81 -18.55
C GLN A 333 -22.55 10.28 -17.65
N LYS A 334 -22.54 9.95 -16.34
CA LYS A 334 -23.52 10.44 -15.37
C LYS A 334 -22.87 11.47 -14.43
N PRO A 335 -23.65 12.34 -13.76
CA PRO A 335 -23.10 13.36 -12.85
C PRO A 335 -22.25 12.78 -11.69
N GLN A 336 -22.60 11.59 -11.19
CA GLN A 336 -21.89 10.95 -10.07
C GLN A 336 -20.43 10.56 -10.40
N PHE A 337 -20.07 10.52 -11.68
CA PHE A 337 -18.73 10.13 -12.12
C PHE A 337 -17.65 11.06 -11.55
N VAL A 338 -17.90 12.37 -11.49
CA VAL A 338 -16.96 13.37 -10.94
C VAL A 338 -16.70 13.11 -9.46
N GLU A 339 -17.75 12.82 -8.68
CA GLU A 339 -17.62 12.58 -7.24
C GLU A 339 -16.87 11.30 -6.92
N PHE A 340 -17.14 10.22 -7.64
CA PHE A 340 -16.34 9.00 -7.51
C PHE A 340 -14.88 9.21 -7.99
N GLY A 341 -14.67 10.03 -9.01
CA GLY A 341 -13.35 10.43 -9.47
C GLY A 341 -12.58 11.22 -8.40
N ARG A 342 -13.26 12.14 -7.72
CA ARG A 342 -12.71 12.89 -6.57
C ARG A 342 -12.40 11.96 -5.40
N ALA A 343 -13.27 11.00 -5.09
CA ALA A 343 -13.03 10.03 -4.03
C ALA A 343 -11.80 9.13 -4.32
N LEU A 344 -11.59 8.75 -5.58
CA LEU A 344 -10.49 7.87 -5.99
C LEU A 344 -9.13 8.59 -6.06
N TYR A 345 -9.10 9.82 -6.64
CA TYR A 345 -7.85 10.54 -6.95
C TYR A 345 -7.58 11.76 -6.06
N GLY A 346 -8.50 12.07 -5.16
CA GLY A 346 -8.44 13.24 -4.30
C GLY A 346 -8.81 14.56 -4.99
N PRO A 347 -8.96 15.65 -4.21
CA PRO A 347 -9.14 17.01 -4.73
C PRO A 347 -7.83 17.56 -5.30
N VAL A 348 -7.89 18.74 -5.90
CA VAL A 348 -6.68 19.54 -6.19
C VAL A 348 -6.44 20.46 -4.98
N GLU A 349 -5.40 20.15 -4.21
CA GLU A 349 -5.04 20.92 -3.02
C GLU A 349 -4.57 22.33 -3.40
N PRO A 350 -4.83 23.36 -2.58
CA PRO A 350 -4.40 24.75 -2.87
C PRO A 350 -2.89 24.90 -3.08
N SER A 351 -2.07 24.09 -2.42
CA SER A 351 -0.61 24.05 -2.60
C SER A 351 -0.21 23.54 -3.99
N LEU A 352 -0.85 22.46 -4.43
CA LEU A 352 -0.63 21.87 -5.75
C LEU A 352 -1.05 22.83 -6.86
N LEU A 353 -2.21 23.49 -6.71
CA LEU A 353 -2.70 24.46 -7.66
C LEU A 353 -1.74 25.67 -7.78
N ARG A 354 -1.25 26.21 -6.65
CA ARG A 354 -0.27 27.29 -6.65
C ARG A 354 1.02 26.91 -7.37
N GLU A 355 1.55 25.71 -7.12
CA GLU A 355 2.76 25.25 -7.81
C GLU A 355 2.54 25.15 -9.32
N ALA A 356 1.39 24.60 -9.76
CA ALA A 356 1.03 24.55 -11.17
C ALA A 356 0.94 25.96 -11.80
N GLN A 357 0.34 26.92 -11.10
CA GLN A 357 0.25 28.33 -11.56
C GLN A 357 1.62 29.01 -11.64
N ILE A 358 2.53 28.74 -10.68
CA ILE A 358 3.92 29.21 -10.73
C ILE A 358 4.62 28.66 -11.98
N ILE A 359 4.51 27.37 -12.23
CA ILE A 359 5.10 26.73 -13.42
C ILE A 359 4.58 27.39 -14.70
N LEU A 360 3.26 27.56 -14.82
CA LEU A 360 2.66 28.18 -16.01
C LEU A 360 3.10 29.63 -16.20
N SER A 361 3.16 30.43 -15.13
CA SER A 361 3.58 31.83 -15.20
C SER A 361 5.04 32.01 -15.59
N GLN A 362 5.93 31.13 -15.10
CA GLN A 362 7.36 31.20 -15.42
C GLN A 362 7.71 30.68 -16.82
N LEU A 363 6.85 29.82 -17.39
CA LEU A 363 7.05 29.20 -18.69
C LEU A 363 6.14 29.79 -19.77
N THR A 364 5.50 30.92 -19.55
CA THR A 364 4.50 31.53 -20.46
C THR A 364 5.07 31.85 -21.84
N ASN A 365 6.35 32.18 -21.94
CA ASN A 365 7.00 32.57 -23.20
C ASN A 365 7.67 31.41 -23.95
N THR A 366 7.60 30.20 -23.43
CA THR A 366 8.06 29.03 -24.17
C THR A 366 6.92 28.53 -25.04
N GLU A 367 7.05 28.61 -26.33
CA GLU A 367 6.10 28.03 -27.27
C GLU A 367 5.84 26.59 -26.86
N PRO A 368 4.56 26.15 -26.76
CA PRO A 368 4.27 24.77 -26.58
C PRO A 368 4.75 24.07 -27.84
N SER A 369 5.85 23.35 -27.79
CA SER A 369 6.07 22.28 -28.75
C SER A 369 4.91 21.33 -28.51
N GLY A 370 3.88 21.46 -29.34
CA GLY A 370 2.75 20.55 -29.35
C GLY A 370 3.29 19.14 -29.49
N ASP A 371 2.59 18.17 -28.96
CA ASP A 371 2.76 16.81 -29.44
C ASP A 371 2.53 16.77 -30.96
N ASP A 372 2.19 17.94 -31.58
CA ASP A 372 1.72 18.01 -32.96
C ASP A 372 1.85 19.39 -33.58
N ASP A 373 2.97 20.11 -33.54
CA ASP A 373 3.22 21.09 -34.62
C ASP A 373 4.67 21.60 -34.59
N GLY A 374 5.31 21.30 -35.70
CA GLY A 374 6.67 21.62 -36.01
C GLY A 374 7.01 23.09 -35.92
N ALA A 375 8.01 23.35 -35.16
CA ALA A 375 8.98 24.42 -35.36
C ALA A 375 10.28 24.19 -34.57
N ALA A 376 10.68 22.94 -34.34
CA ALA A 376 12.08 22.61 -34.13
C ALA A 376 12.50 21.63 -35.21
N GLN A 377 13.63 21.85 -35.83
CA GLN A 377 14.24 21.01 -36.87
C GLN A 377 14.59 19.60 -36.36
N GLY A 378 13.72 19.00 -35.49
CA GLY A 378 13.84 17.66 -34.97
C GLY A 378 13.32 16.62 -35.97
N ARG A 379 13.99 15.48 -36.04
CA ARG A 379 13.53 14.34 -36.83
C ARG A 379 12.31 13.73 -36.17
N MET A 380 11.13 13.78 -36.80
CA MET A 380 9.89 13.18 -36.33
C MET A 380 9.95 11.65 -36.38
N ALA A 381 9.38 11.03 -35.37
CA ALA A 381 9.20 9.59 -35.27
C ALA A 381 7.71 9.24 -35.40
N ASP A 382 7.39 8.32 -36.29
CA ASP A 382 6.07 7.72 -36.45
C ASP A 382 5.86 6.52 -35.49
N CYS A 383 4.66 5.98 -35.46
CA CYS A 383 4.31 4.83 -34.60
C CYS A 383 5.20 3.60 -34.84
N PHE A 384 5.69 3.37 -36.07
CA PHE A 384 6.57 2.24 -36.38
C PHE A 384 8.00 2.44 -35.87
N GLN A 385 8.47 3.67 -35.85
CA GLN A 385 9.78 4.01 -35.27
C GLN A 385 9.74 3.91 -33.74
N VAL A 386 8.65 4.37 -33.13
CA VAL A 386 8.41 4.22 -31.70
C VAL A 386 8.33 2.73 -31.33
N GLU A 387 7.56 1.92 -32.06
CA GLU A 387 7.48 0.47 -31.87
C GLU A 387 8.85 -0.21 -31.92
N ARG A 388 9.68 0.13 -32.89
CA ARG A 388 11.02 -0.44 -33.07
C ARG A 388 11.91 -0.13 -31.86
N ARG A 389 11.87 1.10 -31.36
CA ARG A 389 12.61 1.51 -30.15
C ARG A 389 12.08 0.81 -28.90
N ALA A 390 10.76 0.71 -28.76
CA ALA A 390 10.12 -0.02 -27.67
C ALA A 390 10.57 -1.50 -27.64
N ARG A 391 10.54 -2.19 -28.78
CA ARG A 391 11.01 -3.59 -28.89
C ARG A 391 12.48 -3.74 -28.51
N THR A 392 13.33 -2.77 -28.87
CA THR A 392 14.75 -2.75 -28.47
C THR A 392 14.91 -2.65 -26.97
N MET A 393 14.18 -1.73 -26.31
CA MET A 393 14.21 -1.55 -24.85
C MET A 393 13.64 -2.78 -24.14
N ILE A 394 12.51 -3.32 -24.61
CA ILE A 394 11.90 -4.56 -24.07
C ILE A 394 12.90 -5.72 -24.15
N ALA A 395 13.59 -5.91 -25.28
CA ALA A 395 14.61 -6.95 -25.42
C ALA A 395 15.79 -6.76 -24.45
N ALA A 396 16.15 -5.52 -24.10
CA ALA A 396 17.17 -5.25 -23.09
C ALA A 396 16.74 -5.66 -21.69
N TYR A 397 15.49 -5.41 -21.31
CA TYR A 397 14.92 -5.89 -20.05
C TYR A 397 14.72 -7.41 -20.04
N HIS A 398 14.24 -8.02 -21.13
CA HIS A 398 14.06 -9.47 -21.25
C HIS A 398 15.37 -10.25 -21.08
N ARG A 399 16.51 -9.71 -21.53
CA ARG A 399 17.83 -10.34 -21.26
C ARG A 399 18.17 -10.42 -19.78
N ARG A 400 17.64 -9.51 -18.94
CA ARG A 400 17.89 -9.44 -17.49
C ARG A 400 16.85 -10.21 -16.69
N LEU A 401 15.61 -10.25 -17.17
CA LEU A 401 14.48 -10.94 -16.57
C LEU A 401 13.70 -11.65 -17.67
N LYS A 402 13.78 -12.96 -17.72
CA LYS A 402 13.15 -13.78 -18.78
C LYS A 402 11.62 -13.66 -18.79
N GLU A 403 11.05 -13.42 -17.63
CA GLU A 403 9.62 -13.20 -17.43
C GLU A 403 9.15 -11.82 -17.95
N PHE A 404 10.07 -10.91 -18.32
CA PHE A 404 9.73 -9.62 -18.90
C PHE A 404 9.28 -9.82 -20.36
N ASP A 405 8.08 -10.38 -20.50
CA ASP A 405 7.44 -10.69 -21.79
C ASP A 405 6.31 -9.68 -22.07
N VAL A 406 6.62 -8.69 -22.90
CA VAL A 406 5.75 -7.57 -23.23
C VAL A 406 5.28 -7.70 -24.67
N SER A 407 3.95 -7.70 -24.88
CA SER A 407 3.39 -7.54 -26.22
C SER A 407 3.27 -6.06 -26.58
N VAL A 408 3.61 -5.73 -27.84
CA VAL A 408 3.48 -4.38 -28.40
C VAL A 408 2.41 -4.42 -29.49
N GLU A 409 1.38 -3.57 -29.35
CA GLU A 409 0.21 -3.52 -30.23
C GLU A 409 0.05 -2.12 -30.82
N LEU A 410 -0.06 -2.03 -32.16
CA LEU A 410 -0.47 -0.81 -32.83
C LEU A 410 -2.01 -0.75 -32.91
N ARG A 411 -2.60 0.37 -32.45
CA ARG A 411 -4.05 0.51 -32.26
C ARG A 411 -4.60 1.72 -32.99
N ASP A 412 -5.77 1.55 -33.64
CA ASP A 412 -6.50 2.62 -34.32
C ASP A 412 -7.56 3.28 -33.40
N ASP A 413 -7.89 2.66 -32.27
CA ASP A 413 -8.96 3.06 -31.36
C ASP A 413 -8.44 3.77 -30.09
N LEU A 414 -7.25 4.35 -30.15
CA LEU A 414 -6.63 5.12 -29.08
C LEU A 414 -6.38 6.57 -29.53
N PRO A 415 -6.48 7.56 -28.62
CA PRO A 415 -5.90 8.89 -28.85
C PRO A 415 -4.40 8.77 -29.12
N SER A 416 -3.83 9.73 -29.85
CA SER A 416 -2.38 9.77 -30.11
C SER A 416 -1.56 9.60 -28.82
N GLY A 417 -0.52 8.78 -28.87
CA GLY A 417 0.37 8.49 -27.76
C GLY A 417 0.51 7.00 -27.45
N LEU A 418 1.00 6.71 -26.26
CA LEU A 418 1.26 5.37 -25.74
C LEU A 418 0.43 5.12 -24.47
N MET A 419 0.14 3.84 -24.21
CA MET A 419 -0.56 3.40 -22.99
C MET A 419 -0.11 1.99 -22.61
N VAL A 420 0.10 1.75 -21.33
CA VAL A 420 0.30 0.40 -20.79
C VAL A 420 -1.01 -0.17 -20.27
N SER A 421 -1.32 -1.41 -20.66
CA SER A 421 -2.46 -2.19 -20.19
C SER A 421 -1.98 -3.59 -19.78
N GLY A 422 -1.91 -3.86 -18.49
CA GLY A 422 -1.33 -5.08 -17.95
C GLY A 422 0.14 -5.24 -18.35
N HIS A 423 0.45 -6.27 -19.14
CA HIS A 423 1.79 -6.52 -19.71
C HIS A 423 1.92 -6.09 -21.18
N ARG A 424 0.99 -5.25 -21.68
CA ARG A 424 0.93 -4.81 -23.06
C ARG A 424 1.30 -3.34 -23.17
N LEU A 425 2.11 -2.99 -24.19
CA LEU A 425 2.34 -1.63 -24.63
C LEU A 425 1.46 -1.36 -25.85
N LEU A 426 0.51 -0.46 -25.71
CA LEU A 426 -0.39 -0.03 -26.78
C LEU A 426 0.12 1.28 -27.37
N ILE A 427 0.28 1.35 -28.67
CA ILE A 427 0.74 2.53 -29.41
C ILE A 427 -0.36 2.92 -30.40
N ALA A 428 -0.85 4.15 -30.31
CA ALA A 428 -1.82 4.64 -31.30
C ALA A 428 -1.14 4.75 -32.69
N ARG A 429 -1.84 4.35 -33.77
CA ARG A 429 -1.31 4.46 -35.12
C ARG A 429 -1.13 5.90 -35.57
N SER A 430 -1.91 6.83 -35.01
CA SER A 430 -1.78 8.27 -35.22
C SER A 430 -0.59 8.91 -34.49
N THR A 431 0.18 8.12 -33.74
CA THR A 431 1.30 8.66 -32.96
C THR A 431 2.42 9.18 -33.86
N VAL A 432 2.70 10.47 -33.72
CA VAL A 432 3.82 11.17 -34.31
C VAL A 432 4.43 12.07 -33.27
N MET A 433 5.74 12.02 -33.04
CA MET A 433 6.41 12.82 -32.00
C MET A 433 7.85 13.13 -32.40
N ASP A 434 8.48 14.10 -31.73
CA ASP A 434 9.91 14.36 -31.87
C ASP A 434 10.72 13.12 -31.42
N MET A 435 11.72 12.74 -32.25
CA MET A 435 12.60 11.61 -31.96
C MET A 435 13.30 11.73 -30.62
N ALA A 436 13.62 12.94 -30.14
CA ALA A 436 14.23 13.19 -28.84
C ALA A 436 13.30 12.82 -27.67
N ARG A 437 11.98 12.79 -27.90
CA ARG A 437 10.99 12.41 -26.87
C ARG A 437 10.74 10.91 -26.79
N VAL A 438 11.14 10.13 -27.80
CA VAL A 438 10.84 8.69 -27.85
C VAL A 438 11.45 7.96 -26.65
N GLU A 439 12.75 8.13 -26.40
CA GLU A 439 13.44 7.43 -25.29
C GLU A 439 12.89 7.82 -23.90
N PRO A 440 12.67 9.11 -23.59
CA PRO A 440 12.03 9.52 -22.35
C PRO A 440 10.62 8.94 -22.16
N LEU A 441 9.79 8.94 -23.20
CA LEU A 441 8.45 8.39 -23.12
C LEU A 441 8.47 6.86 -22.95
N LEU A 442 9.38 6.15 -23.61
CA LEU A 442 9.57 4.72 -23.40
C LEU A 442 10.14 4.42 -21.99
N SER A 443 10.96 5.31 -21.42
CA SER A 443 11.40 5.22 -20.02
C SER A 443 10.25 5.37 -19.05
N HIS A 444 9.27 6.22 -19.35
CA HIS A 444 8.01 6.36 -18.62
C HIS A 444 7.18 5.05 -18.69
N GLU A 445 6.86 4.59 -19.91
CA GLU A 445 5.93 3.46 -20.10
C GLU A 445 6.57 2.11 -19.79
N ILE A 446 7.79 1.85 -20.29
CA ILE A 446 8.47 0.57 -20.11
C ILE A 446 9.29 0.57 -18.81
N GLY A 447 10.09 1.61 -18.58
CA GLY A 447 11.01 1.71 -17.43
C GLY A 447 10.32 1.94 -16.10
N VAL A 448 9.04 2.34 -16.10
CA VAL A 448 8.23 2.48 -14.88
C VAL A 448 7.03 1.53 -14.93
N HIS A 449 6.04 1.77 -15.79
CA HIS A 449 4.76 1.06 -15.69
C HIS A 449 4.88 -0.45 -15.94
N LEU A 450 5.60 -0.88 -16.98
CA LEU A 450 5.83 -2.29 -17.24
C LEU A 450 6.84 -2.90 -16.25
N LEU A 451 7.90 -2.17 -15.93
CA LEU A 451 8.94 -2.69 -15.05
C LEU A 451 8.40 -2.97 -13.64
N THR A 452 7.57 -2.06 -13.09
CA THR A 452 6.91 -2.28 -11.79
C THR A 452 5.88 -3.40 -11.83
N TYR A 453 5.20 -3.60 -12.97
CA TYR A 453 4.30 -4.76 -13.15
C TYR A 453 5.08 -6.07 -13.06
N PHE A 454 6.20 -6.22 -13.76
CA PHE A 454 6.99 -7.45 -13.76
C PHE A 454 7.74 -7.67 -12.44
N ASN A 455 8.33 -6.64 -11.85
CA ASN A 455 8.94 -6.73 -10.53
C ASN A 455 7.90 -7.08 -9.46
N GLY A 456 6.70 -6.49 -9.53
CA GLY A 456 5.58 -6.83 -8.67
C GLY A 456 5.09 -8.27 -8.85
N SER A 457 5.13 -8.79 -10.09
CA SER A 457 4.81 -10.19 -10.39
C SER A 457 5.85 -11.17 -9.80
N ALA A 458 7.09 -10.73 -9.63
CA ALA A 458 8.17 -11.50 -9.00
C ALA A 458 8.08 -11.50 -7.46
N GLN A 459 7.25 -10.66 -6.85
CA GLN A 459 6.93 -10.72 -5.43
C GLN A 459 6.00 -11.91 -5.13
N GLY A 460 5.93 -12.34 -3.91
CA GLY A 460 5.07 -13.46 -3.54
C GLY A 460 3.57 -13.19 -3.76
N LEU A 461 3.13 -11.95 -3.57
CA LEU A 461 1.72 -11.55 -3.68
C LEU A 461 1.42 -10.83 -4.99
N ARG A 462 0.30 -11.18 -5.63
CA ARG A 462 -0.19 -10.57 -6.88
C ARG A 462 -0.61 -9.11 -6.70
N LEU A 463 -0.93 -8.73 -5.47
CA LEU A 463 -1.27 -7.37 -5.09
C LEU A 463 -0.22 -6.35 -5.57
N PHE A 464 1.07 -6.72 -5.58
CA PHE A 464 2.15 -5.83 -6.01
C PHE A 464 2.20 -5.60 -7.51
N ARG A 465 1.66 -6.49 -8.32
CA ARG A 465 1.54 -6.30 -9.77
C ARG A 465 0.26 -5.57 -10.15
N SER A 466 -0.87 -5.86 -9.46
CA SER A 466 -2.14 -5.19 -9.70
C SER A 466 -2.19 -3.79 -9.07
N GLY A 467 -1.31 -3.52 -8.11
CA GLY A 467 -1.11 -2.26 -7.44
C GLY A 467 -1.84 -2.16 -6.10
N LEU A 468 -1.15 -1.64 -5.09
CA LEU A 468 -1.72 -1.22 -3.81
C LEU A 468 -2.70 -0.06 -4.03
N ALA A 469 -3.62 0.16 -3.10
CA ALA A 469 -4.53 1.29 -3.20
C ALA A 469 -3.77 2.63 -3.33
N GLY A 470 -4.23 3.51 -4.21
CA GLY A 470 -3.60 4.82 -4.45
C GLY A 470 -2.23 4.80 -5.12
N TYR A 471 -1.77 3.66 -5.63
CA TYR A 471 -0.44 3.54 -6.24
C TYR A 471 -0.23 4.46 -7.45
N GLU A 472 -1.30 4.80 -8.17
CA GLU A 472 -1.20 5.56 -9.44
C GLU A 472 -0.52 6.92 -9.24
N GLY A 473 -0.74 7.60 -8.11
CA GLY A 473 -0.12 8.89 -7.82
C GLY A 473 1.41 8.81 -7.82
N MET A 474 1.98 7.86 -7.09
CA MET A 474 3.42 7.65 -7.05
C MET A 474 3.95 7.11 -8.40
N GLN A 475 3.20 6.22 -9.02
CA GLN A 475 3.58 5.63 -10.30
C GLN A 475 3.71 6.69 -11.41
N GLU A 476 2.75 7.62 -11.53
CA GLU A 476 2.79 8.69 -12.53
C GLU A 476 3.89 9.73 -12.18
N GLY A 477 4.06 10.06 -10.90
CA GLY A 477 5.17 10.91 -10.46
C GLY A 477 6.54 10.30 -10.78
N LEU A 478 6.71 9.01 -10.51
CA LEU A 478 7.92 8.25 -10.85
C LEU A 478 8.17 8.20 -12.36
N ALA A 479 7.11 8.09 -13.16
CA ALA A 479 7.19 8.05 -14.61
C ALA A 479 7.59 9.42 -15.19
N VAL A 480 7.05 10.53 -14.66
CA VAL A 480 7.52 11.88 -15.02
C VAL A 480 8.98 12.07 -14.59
N PHE A 481 9.37 11.57 -13.44
CA PHE A 481 10.75 11.62 -12.98
C PHE A 481 11.69 10.78 -13.87
N ALA A 482 11.22 9.63 -14.39
CA ALA A 482 11.97 8.83 -15.36
C ALA A 482 12.22 9.59 -16.69
N GLU A 483 11.25 10.39 -17.17
CA GLU A 483 11.45 11.29 -18.30
C GLU A 483 12.59 12.29 -18.03
N TYR A 484 12.64 12.88 -16.81
CA TYR A 484 13.74 13.74 -16.40
C TYR A 484 15.09 13.01 -16.36
N LEU A 485 15.13 11.84 -15.72
CA LEU A 485 16.38 11.06 -15.62
C LEU A 485 16.92 10.65 -16.98
N SER A 486 16.03 10.45 -17.96
CA SER A 486 16.39 10.15 -19.37
C SER A 486 16.67 11.40 -20.21
N GLY A 487 16.62 12.60 -19.63
CA GLY A 487 16.92 13.87 -20.32
C GLY A 487 15.77 14.46 -21.12
N GLY A 488 14.54 13.99 -20.93
CA GLY A 488 13.37 14.39 -21.72
C GLY A 488 12.45 15.44 -21.06
N MET A 489 12.86 16.04 -19.95
CA MET A 489 12.05 17.10 -19.33
C MET A 489 12.26 18.42 -20.07
N THR A 490 11.22 18.84 -20.77
CA THR A 490 11.20 20.12 -21.53
C THR A 490 10.25 21.12 -20.88
N PRO A 491 10.41 22.44 -21.17
CA PRO A 491 9.45 23.46 -20.74
C PRO A 491 8.00 23.11 -21.16
N ALA A 492 7.81 22.68 -22.38
CA ALA A 492 6.50 22.29 -22.91
C ALA A 492 5.88 21.11 -22.13
N ARG A 493 6.69 20.08 -21.78
CA ARG A 493 6.24 18.93 -21.00
C ARG A 493 5.81 19.34 -19.60
N LEU A 494 6.59 20.20 -18.92
CA LEU A 494 6.25 20.67 -17.60
C LEU A 494 5.01 21.57 -17.60
N ARG A 495 4.88 22.45 -18.63
CA ARG A 495 3.66 23.23 -18.86
C ARG A 495 2.43 22.33 -19.01
N LEU A 496 2.53 21.27 -19.82
CA LEU A 496 1.43 20.32 -20.04
C LEU A 496 0.97 19.69 -18.72
N ILE A 497 1.90 19.27 -17.86
CA ILE A 497 1.61 18.69 -16.55
C ILE A 497 0.92 19.72 -15.64
N ALA A 498 1.42 20.97 -15.61
CA ALA A 498 0.82 22.04 -14.82
C ALA A 498 -0.58 22.43 -15.36
N GLY A 499 -0.77 22.50 -16.68
CA GLY A 499 -2.07 22.77 -17.31
C GLY A 499 -3.13 21.73 -16.96
N ARG A 500 -2.73 20.46 -16.83
CA ARG A 500 -3.62 19.39 -16.35
C ARG A 500 -4.12 19.62 -14.93
N VAL A 501 -3.28 20.15 -14.03
CA VAL A 501 -3.68 20.47 -12.65
C VAL A 501 -4.67 21.65 -12.63
N VAL A 502 -4.37 22.72 -13.35
CA VAL A 502 -5.27 23.89 -13.43
C VAL A 502 -6.60 23.53 -14.05
N GLY A 503 -6.59 22.78 -15.17
CA GLY A 503 -7.81 22.30 -15.79
C GLY A 503 -8.60 21.33 -14.89
N CYS A 504 -7.92 20.48 -14.12
CA CYS A 504 -8.55 19.58 -13.15
C CYS A 504 -9.23 20.36 -12.02
N ALA A 505 -8.59 21.40 -11.47
CA ALA A 505 -9.20 22.28 -10.48
C ALA A 505 -10.47 22.95 -11.05
N SER A 506 -10.39 23.54 -12.23
CA SER A 506 -11.52 24.15 -12.92
C SER A 506 -12.69 23.16 -13.10
N MET A 507 -12.42 21.94 -13.55
CA MET A 507 -13.44 20.89 -13.69
C MET A 507 -14.08 20.52 -12.36
N LEU A 508 -13.28 20.36 -11.29
CA LEU A 508 -13.78 19.99 -9.96
C LEU A 508 -14.59 21.12 -9.31
N ASP A 509 -14.34 22.38 -9.70
CA ASP A 509 -15.12 23.56 -9.30
C ASP A 509 -16.41 23.73 -10.13
N GLY A 510 -16.71 22.80 -11.04
CA GLY A 510 -17.94 22.73 -11.80
C GLY A 510 -17.89 23.38 -13.18
N ALA A 511 -16.72 23.85 -13.65
CA ALA A 511 -16.59 24.39 -15.00
C ALA A 511 -16.95 23.34 -16.07
N THR A 512 -17.54 23.81 -17.17
CA THR A 512 -17.85 22.99 -18.34
C THR A 512 -16.59 22.68 -19.17
N PHE A 513 -16.71 21.75 -20.12
CA PHE A 513 -15.67 21.46 -21.10
C PHE A 513 -15.15 22.70 -21.81
N THR A 514 -16.08 23.54 -22.30
CA THR A 514 -15.75 24.75 -23.06
C THR A 514 -15.09 25.81 -22.19
N GLU A 515 -15.58 26.02 -20.96
CA GLU A 515 -14.98 26.98 -20.02
C GLU A 515 -13.56 26.59 -19.64
N THR A 516 -13.32 25.30 -19.35
CA THR A 516 -11.97 24.81 -19.05
C THR A 516 -11.06 24.89 -20.28
N TYR A 517 -11.57 24.64 -21.48
CA TYR A 517 -10.82 24.82 -22.72
C TYR A 517 -10.43 26.30 -22.93
N SER A 518 -11.39 27.24 -22.81
CA SER A 518 -11.14 28.68 -22.91
C SER A 518 -10.12 29.16 -21.86
N LEU A 519 -10.23 28.68 -20.61
CA LEU A 519 -9.24 28.96 -19.57
C LEU A 519 -7.82 28.62 -20.00
N LEU A 520 -7.61 27.43 -20.57
CA LEU A 520 -6.28 26.98 -21.00
C LEU A 520 -5.77 27.77 -22.21
N VAL A 521 -6.62 28.08 -23.18
CA VAL A 521 -6.23 28.83 -24.40
C VAL A 521 -5.99 30.31 -24.07
N GLU A 522 -6.95 30.97 -23.42
CA GLU A 522 -6.97 32.43 -23.28
C GLU A 522 -6.08 32.93 -22.11
N GLN A 523 -6.06 32.21 -21.00
CA GLN A 523 -5.31 32.65 -19.82
C GLN A 523 -3.92 31.99 -19.72
N HIS A 524 -3.76 30.79 -20.27
CA HIS A 524 -2.51 30.05 -20.16
C HIS A 524 -1.81 29.83 -21.50
N ASN A 525 -2.28 30.40 -22.61
CA ASN A 525 -1.67 30.36 -23.94
C ASN A 525 -1.34 28.95 -24.43
N PHE A 526 -2.22 27.96 -24.17
CA PHE A 526 -2.09 26.66 -24.79
C PHE A 526 -2.60 26.71 -26.23
N THR A 527 -1.95 26.00 -27.14
CA THR A 527 -2.49 25.82 -28.50
C THR A 527 -3.84 25.10 -28.45
N PRO A 528 -4.75 25.37 -29.41
CA PRO A 528 -6.06 24.69 -29.47
C PRO A 528 -5.99 23.16 -29.39
N PRO A 529 -5.09 22.46 -30.11
CA PRO A 529 -4.93 21.01 -29.98
C PRO A 529 -4.48 20.57 -28.60
N ALA A 530 -3.49 21.26 -28.01
CA ALA A 530 -2.97 20.93 -26.67
C ALA A 530 -4.06 21.15 -25.58
N ALA A 531 -4.77 22.27 -25.63
CA ALA A 531 -5.88 22.54 -24.71
C ALA A 531 -6.99 21.48 -24.84
N PHE A 532 -7.38 21.12 -26.08
CA PHE A 532 -8.37 20.08 -26.29
C PHE A 532 -7.95 18.74 -25.73
N ASN A 533 -6.70 18.32 -25.94
CA ASN A 533 -6.18 17.07 -25.41
C ASN A 533 -6.16 17.04 -23.87
N ILE A 534 -5.82 18.16 -23.23
CA ILE A 534 -5.91 18.27 -21.75
C ILE A 534 -7.37 18.09 -21.32
N VAL A 535 -8.31 18.86 -21.92
CA VAL A 535 -9.71 18.87 -21.49
C VAL A 535 -10.40 17.55 -21.82
N LEU A 536 -10.07 16.90 -22.97
CA LEU A 536 -10.56 15.56 -23.31
C LEU A 536 -10.21 14.56 -22.20
N ARG A 537 -8.96 14.58 -21.70
CA ARG A 537 -8.51 13.69 -20.63
C ARG A 537 -9.22 13.96 -19.30
N LEU A 538 -9.48 15.23 -19.01
CA LEU A 538 -10.18 15.63 -17.78
C LEU A 538 -11.68 15.29 -17.83
N TYR A 539 -12.34 15.48 -18.96
CA TYR A 539 -13.79 15.26 -19.10
C TYR A 539 -14.19 13.87 -19.62
N ARG A 540 -13.21 12.99 -19.88
CA ARG A 540 -13.50 11.59 -20.22
C ARG A 540 -14.32 10.92 -19.11
N GLY A 541 -15.28 10.08 -19.52
CA GLY A 541 -16.18 9.39 -18.60
C GLY A 541 -17.22 10.27 -17.92
N GLY A 542 -17.05 11.59 -17.92
CA GLY A 542 -17.92 12.55 -17.24
C GLY A 542 -17.19 13.54 -16.34
N GLY A 543 -15.86 13.43 -16.22
CA GLY A 543 -14.99 14.28 -15.39
C GLY A 543 -14.10 13.44 -14.46
N LEU A 544 -12.84 13.25 -14.84
CA LEU A 544 -11.89 12.39 -14.15
C LEU A 544 -10.73 13.18 -13.53
N ALA A 545 -10.63 13.22 -12.22
CA ALA A 545 -9.62 13.97 -11.48
C ALA A 545 -8.19 13.37 -11.56
N LYS A 546 -7.98 12.28 -12.34
CA LYS A 546 -6.72 11.54 -12.42
C LYS A 546 -5.52 12.41 -12.79
N ASP A 547 -5.66 13.33 -13.73
CA ASP A 547 -4.50 14.00 -14.31
C ASP A 547 -3.78 14.99 -13.35
N ALA A 548 -4.37 15.33 -12.20
CA ALA A 548 -3.69 16.09 -11.14
C ALA A 548 -2.59 15.29 -10.42
N ILE A 549 -2.66 13.94 -10.46
CA ILE A 549 -1.71 13.08 -9.74
C ILE A 549 -0.28 13.11 -10.33
N TYR A 550 -0.10 13.52 -11.58
CA TYR A 550 1.23 13.61 -12.21
C TYR A 550 2.15 14.60 -11.48
N LEU A 551 1.69 15.83 -11.27
CA LEU A 551 2.46 16.83 -10.54
C LEU A 551 2.49 16.50 -9.04
N ARG A 552 1.37 16.06 -8.46
CA ARG A 552 1.31 15.65 -7.04
C ARG A 552 2.32 14.57 -6.73
N GLY A 553 2.35 13.50 -7.53
CA GLY A 553 3.28 12.40 -7.36
C GLY A 553 4.74 12.80 -7.56
N LEU A 554 5.00 13.67 -8.55
CA LEU A 554 6.35 14.22 -8.76
C LEU A 554 6.83 15.01 -7.55
N LEU A 555 5.99 15.90 -7.00
CA LEU A 555 6.33 16.69 -5.81
C LEU A 555 6.58 15.80 -4.60
N ALA A 556 5.73 14.81 -4.37
CA ALA A 556 5.90 13.85 -3.29
C ALA A 556 7.22 13.06 -3.43
N LEU A 557 7.56 12.64 -4.64
CA LEU A 557 8.81 11.92 -4.91
C LEU A 557 10.04 12.81 -4.70
N LEU A 558 10.02 14.04 -5.18
CA LEU A 558 11.13 15.00 -4.98
C LEU A 558 11.35 15.31 -3.49
N ASP A 559 10.27 15.46 -2.72
CA ASP A 559 10.37 15.65 -1.27
C ASP A 559 10.92 14.42 -0.55
N HIS A 560 10.45 13.22 -0.94
CA HIS A 560 10.99 11.96 -0.43
C HIS A 560 12.51 11.83 -0.68
N LEU A 561 12.98 12.18 -1.87
CA LEU A 561 14.39 12.13 -2.21
C LEU A 561 15.20 13.18 -1.44
N ARG A 562 14.68 14.41 -1.30
CA ARG A 562 15.30 15.50 -0.54
C ARG A 562 15.48 15.15 0.94
N THR A 563 14.57 14.36 1.51
CA THR A 563 14.66 13.89 2.91
C THR A 563 15.52 12.62 3.06
N GLY A 564 16.24 12.23 2.00
CA GLY A 564 17.14 11.07 2.02
C GLY A 564 16.45 9.73 1.79
N GLY A 565 15.19 9.73 1.34
CA GLY A 565 14.43 8.52 1.05
C GLY A 565 15.04 7.66 -0.04
N ALA A 566 14.93 6.34 0.09
CA ALA A 566 15.39 5.38 -0.91
C ALA A 566 14.44 5.32 -2.11
N LEU A 567 15.00 5.23 -3.31
CA LEU A 567 14.22 5.18 -4.55
C LEU A 567 13.86 3.74 -4.95
N GLU A 568 14.69 2.77 -4.62
CA GLU A 568 14.57 1.37 -5.03
C GLU A 568 13.24 0.70 -4.66
N PRO A 569 12.63 0.94 -3.48
CA PRO A 569 11.36 0.33 -3.12
C PRO A 569 10.23 0.60 -4.11
N PHE A 570 10.24 1.74 -4.79
CA PHE A 570 9.20 2.10 -5.77
C PHE A 570 9.22 1.22 -7.04
N TRP A 571 10.29 0.44 -7.26
CA TRP A 571 10.34 -0.58 -8.31
C TRP A 571 10.09 -2.00 -7.84
N MET A 572 9.81 -2.23 -6.55
CA MET A 572 9.41 -3.57 -6.06
C MET A 572 8.04 -4.02 -6.57
N GLY A 573 7.20 -3.05 -6.97
CA GLY A 573 5.86 -3.26 -7.50
C GLY A 573 5.13 -1.93 -7.65
N LYS A 574 3.83 -1.96 -7.87
CA LYS A 574 2.96 -0.79 -7.95
C LYS A 574 2.54 -0.37 -6.54
N ILE A 575 3.27 0.55 -5.92
CA ILE A 575 3.08 0.98 -4.52
C ILE A 575 2.75 2.46 -4.42
N ALA A 576 1.97 2.84 -3.40
CA ALA A 576 1.71 4.24 -3.07
C ALA A 576 2.77 4.80 -2.11
N ALA A 577 2.94 6.12 -2.09
CA ALA A 577 3.85 6.79 -1.15
C ALA A 577 3.48 6.51 0.32
N SER A 578 2.19 6.46 0.64
CA SER A 578 1.67 6.13 1.98
C SER A 578 2.07 4.74 2.48
N HIS A 579 2.36 3.80 1.57
CA HIS A 579 2.75 2.43 1.90
C HIS A 579 4.26 2.22 2.01
N PHE A 580 5.08 3.28 1.89
CA PHE A 580 6.54 3.12 1.93
C PHE A 580 7.03 2.46 3.22
N GLY A 581 6.53 2.88 4.39
CA GLY A 581 6.85 2.25 5.68
C GLY A 581 6.42 0.79 5.76
N VAL A 582 5.24 0.48 5.23
CA VAL A 582 4.72 -0.90 5.13
C VAL A 582 5.60 -1.76 4.23
N MET A 583 6.09 -1.21 3.10
CA MET A 583 6.99 -1.92 2.20
C MET A 583 8.33 -2.23 2.86
N GLN A 584 8.88 -1.30 3.64
CA GLN A 584 10.08 -1.53 4.44
C GLN A 584 9.86 -2.64 5.47
N GLU A 585 8.74 -2.60 6.18
CA GLU A 585 8.37 -3.64 7.14
C GLU A 585 8.31 -5.02 6.49
N LEU A 586 7.57 -5.17 5.40
CA LEU A 586 7.43 -6.45 4.71
C LEU A 586 8.79 -6.94 4.16
N ALA A 587 9.66 -6.02 3.70
CA ALA A 587 11.01 -6.36 3.28
C ALA A 587 11.89 -6.83 4.45
N GLU A 588 11.84 -6.18 5.60
CA GLU A 588 12.58 -6.58 6.81
C GLU A 588 12.10 -7.92 7.37
N ARG A 589 10.83 -8.21 7.23
CA ARG A 589 10.24 -9.53 7.54
C ARG A 589 10.66 -10.61 6.53
N GLY A 590 11.33 -10.24 5.43
CA GLY A 590 11.71 -11.17 4.36
C GLY A 590 10.55 -11.60 3.46
N LEU A 591 9.42 -10.89 3.52
CA LEU A 591 8.23 -11.15 2.72
C LEU A 591 8.29 -10.50 1.33
N LEU A 592 9.15 -9.50 1.16
CA LEU A 592 9.43 -8.85 -0.11
C LEU A 592 10.89 -9.02 -0.51
N ARG A 593 11.10 -9.03 -1.82
CA ARG A 593 12.41 -9.10 -2.45
C ARG A 593 12.77 -7.76 -3.06
N LEU A 594 14.05 -7.46 -3.17
CA LEU A 594 14.53 -6.34 -3.97
C LEU A 594 14.00 -6.45 -5.41
N PRO A 595 13.88 -5.33 -6.15
CA PRO A 595 13.47 -5.35 -7.55
C PRO A 595 14.35 -6.32 -8.35
N ALA A 596 13.73 -7.24 -9.08
CA ALA A 596 14.46 -8.22 -9.89
C ALA A 596 15.28 -7.52 -11.00
N VAL A 597 14.76 -6.41 -11.52
CA VAL A 597 15.44 -5.58 -12.52
C VAL A 597 15.29 -4.10 -12.16
N ARG A 598 16.38 -3.35 -12.33
CA ARG A 598 16.40 -1.89 -12.16
C ARG A 598 16.19 -1.19 -13.50
N PRO A 599 15.68 0.06 -13.51
CA PRO A 599 15.55 0.85 -14.72
C PRO A 599 16.88 1.11 -15.42
N LEU A 600 16.90 0.97 -16.73
CA LEU A 600 18.11 1.17 -17.54
C LEU A 600 18.67 2.59 -17.43
N PHE A 601 17.79 3.59 -17.33
CA PHE A 601 18.21 5.00 -17.22
C PHE A 601 18.97 5.31 -15.91
N LEU A 602 18.79 4.52 -14.84
CA LEU A 602 19.58 4.66 -13.59
C LEU A 602 21.00 4.10 -13.70
N GLU A 603 21.29 3.35 -14.77
CA GLU A 603 22.62 2.80 -15.00
C GLU A 603 23.50 3.73 -15.85
N THR A 604 22.90 4.72 -16.51
CA THR A 604 23.63 5.73 -17.27
C THR A 604 24.30 6.74 -16.33
N GLU A 605 25.42 7.32 -16.77
CA GLU A 605 26.12 8.37 -16.00
C GLU A 605 25.23 9.61 -15.84
N ASP A 606 24.59 10.03 -16.93
CA ASP A 606 23.65 11.15 -16.95
C ASP A 606 22.47 10.95 -16.00
N GLY A 607 21.87 9.77 -15.98
CA GLY A 607 20.76 9.43 -15.09
C GLY A 607 21.17 9.48 -13.63
N ARG A 608 22.38 8.98 -13.30
CA ARG A 608 22.92 9.06 -11.94
C ARG A 608 23.20 10.49 -11.51
N THR A 609 23.77 11.30 -12.40
CA THR A 609 24.02 12.73 -12.13
C THR A 609 22.73 13.48 -11.88
N ARG A 610 21.69 13.26 -12.70
CA ARG A 610 20.37 13.89 -12.50
C ARG A 610 19.71 13.41 -11.20
N LEU A 611 19.85 12.13 -10.85
CA LEU A 611 19.35 11.62 -9.56
C LEU A 611 20.05 12.28 -8.37
N ALA A 612 21.38 12.46 -8.43
CA ALA A 612 22.12 13.15 -7.37
C ALA A 612 21.61 14.58 -7.18
N ARG A 613 21.42 15.34 -8.27
CA ARG A 613 20.82 16.68 -8.22
C ARG A 613 19.42 16.68 -7.58
N ALA A 614 18.59 15.68 -7.86
CA ALA A 614 17.26 15.59 -7.24
C ALA A 614 17.33 15.36 -5.73
N ARG A 615 18.33 14.61 -5.25
CA ARG A 615 18.58 14.38 -3.82
C ARG A 615 19.09 15.62 -3.09
N ASP A 616 19.80 16.49 -3.78
CA ASP A 616 20.26 17.78 -3.21
C ASP A 616 19.12 18.80 -3.02
N GLY A 617 17.92 18.45 -3.45
CA GLY A 617 16.72 19.27 -3.38
C GLY A 617 16.50 20.11 -4.63
N MET A 618 15.48 19.75 -5.41
CA MET A 618 15.09 20.49 -6.61
C MET A 618 13.57 20.67 -6.67
N ARG A 619 13.14 21.73 -7.35
CA ARG A 619 11.73 21.94 -7.71
C ARG A 619 11.49 21.50 -9.15
N PRO A 620 10.24 21.29 -9.58
CA PRO A 620 9.93 20.91 -10.95
C PRO A 620 10.56 21.81 -12.02
N LEU A 621 10.63 23.12 -11.77
CA LEU A 621 11.27 24.08 -12.69
C LEU A 621 12.78 23.88 -12.84
N ASP A 622 13.47 23.34 -11.85
CA ASP A 622 14.90 23.06 -11.90
C ASP A 622 15.23 21.81 -12.73
N MET A 623 14.20 21.01 -13.09
CA MET A 623 14.34 19.84 -13.96
C MET A 623 14.55 20.21 -15.44
N ILE A 624 14.21 21.44 -15.80
CA ILE A 624 14.40 21.95 -17.15
C ILE A 624 15.87 22.37 -17.28
N GLN A 625 16.58 21.76 -18.25
CA GLN A 625 17.91 22.24 -18.59
C GLN A 625 17.76 23.62 -19.21
N ARG A 626 18.31 24.64 -18.56
CA ARG A 626 18.56 25.92 -19.24
C ARG A 626 19.60 25.61 -20.33
N GLN A 627 19.24 25.77 -21.58
CA GLN A 627 20.26 25.92 -22.61
C GLN A 627 21.10 27.14 -22.18
N GLU A 628 22.35 26.89 -21.79
CA GLU A 628 23.32 27.99 -21.70
C GLU A 628 23.41 28.61 -23.08
N ALA A 629 23.02 29.88 -23.17
CA ALA A 629 23.02 30.68 -24.39
C ALA A 629 24.44 31.00 -24.82
#